data_436c85031ddb82b0ba98e0cda7e334cc
#
_entry.id   436c85031ddb82b0ba98e0cda7e334cc
#
_cell.length_a   1.000
_cell.length_b   1.000
_cell.length_c   1.000
_cell.angle_alpha   90.00
_cell.angle_beta   90.00
_cell.angle_gamma   90.00
#
_symmetry.space_group_name_H-M   'P 1'
#
loop_
_entity.id
_entity.type
_entity.pdbx_description
1 polymer ?
#
loop_
_entity_poly.entity_id
_entity_poly.type
_entity_poly.pdbx_seq_one_letter_code
_entity_poly.pdbx_strand_id
1 'polypeptide(L)'
;MYVVLCCTAKGCDTMAKRRPSGDGMVRKRDDGRWEVRIVVGHKKNGDPIHRYVLARTQKELIVKLHDCIEMYRDADLTEDSNMTLGEWLDRWINEYMIFTIRESTLDSYKTMIKNQIKPYLGDRPLSVLTTQELQKFYNTIKKKGRVKPDRLHGTELADSMVRGIHMMLHEALDMAVRLRLIVKNPTVGTTIPKNNYPPKQILNDEQLDRFMKRIRQNERWYDFFYTELTTGLRRGEICGLKWEDFDAENGKLKVRRSVAKRKGGGLNIGETKTETGTRTIVLPPSTAELLRKRKETAVSEWIFPNIYEPEKPMHPDYAYHRLKTLLKQAELPRIRFHDLRHTFALTHWQAVWMRKPCRESSGIPTPALRWTPTPM
;
A
#
# COMPACT_ATOMS: atom_id res chain seq x y z
N MET A 1 -34.60 5.73 -29.98
CA MET A 1 -35.17 6.60 -31.04
C MET A 1 -34.13 6.71 -32.13
N TYR A 2 -34.37 6.10 -33.29
CA TYR A 2 -33.43 5.94 -34.39
C TYR A 2 -33.14 7.26 -35.10
N VAL A 3 -31.88 7.64 -35.22
CA VAL A 3 -31.44 8.74 -36.10
C VAL A 3 -31.22 8.16 -37.48
N VAL A 4 -32.15 8.41 -38.36
CA VAL A 4 -32.01 8.10 -39.79
C VAL A 4 -31.31 9.27 -40.46
N LEU A 5 -30.08 9.04 -40.89
CA LEU A 5 -29.33 9.93 -41.77
C LEU A 5 -29.83 9.74 -43.22
N CYS A 6 -30.60 10.65 -43.72
CA CYS A 6 -30.98 10.71 -45.11
C CYS A 6 -29.97 11.60 -45.87
N CYS A 7 -29.11 10.96 -46.68
CA CYS A 7 -28.32 11.65 -47.69
C CYS A 7 -29.01 11.48 -49.05
N THR A 8 -29.67 12.54 -49.58
CA THR A 8 -29.98 12.64 -51.01
C THR A 8 -29.46 13.97 -51.54
N ALA A 9 -28.85 13.88 -52.66
CA ALA A 9 -28.30 14.99 -53.44
C ALA A 9 -29.41 15.80 -54.12
N LYS A 10 -29.15 17.09 -54.24
CA LYS A 10 -29.77 18.11 -55.10
C LYS A 10 -31.19 18.59 -54.75
N GLY A 11 -31.20 19.87 -54.31
CA GLY A 11 -32.23 20.84 -54.69
C GLY A 11 -33.57 20.67 -54.01
N CYS A 12 -33.69 21.22 -52.77
CA CYS A 12 -34.96 21.80 -52.33
C CYS A 12 -34.69 22.77 -51.16
N ASP A 13 -35.04 24.02 -51.35
CA ASP A 13 -35.14 25.01 -50.30
C ASP A 13 -36.24 24.56 -49.32
N THR A 14 -35.85 23.91 -48.25
CA THR A 14 -36.72 23.72 -47.10
C THR A 14 -35.97 24.18 -45.85
N MET A 15 -36.52 25.12 -45.12
CA MET A 15 -36.07 25.62 -43.84
C MET A 15 -35.55 24.48 -42.99
N ALA A 16 -34.24 24.51 -42.68
CA ALA A 16 -33.59 23.56 -41.81
C ALA A 16 -34.32 23.57 -40.45
N LYS A 17 -35.11 22.55 -40.15
CA LYS A 17 -35.62 22.31 -38.79
C LYS A 17 -34.47 22.39 -37.83
N ARG A 18 -34.52 23.34 -36.86
CA ARG A 18 -33.57 23.39 -35.76
C ARG A 18 -33.50 22.04 -35.09
N ARG A 19 -32.32 21.43 -35.10
CA ARG A 19 -32.06 20.18 -34.40
C ARG A 19 -32.30 20.38 -32.90
N PRO A 20 -32.77 19.35 -32.19
CA PRO A 20 -32.95 19.42 -30.74
C PRO A 20 -31.65 19.83 -30.05
N SER A 21 -31.77 20.64 -29.01
CA SER A 21 -30.64 21.04 -28.17
C SER A 21 -30.02 19.79 -27.53
N GLY A 22 -28.76 19.47 -27.90
CA GLY A 22 -28.05 18.28 -27.43
C GLY A 22 -27.34 17.47 -28.53
N ASP A 23 -27.81 17.52 -29.77
CA ASP A 23 -27.15 16.89 -30.90
C ASP A 23 -25.95 17.72 -31.35
N GLY A 24 -24.74 17.29 -30.96
CA GLY A 24 -23.49 18.00 -31.15
C GLY A 24 -23.28 18.61 -32.56
N MET A 25 -22.62 19.77 -32.61
CA MET A 25 -22.28 20.45 -33.86
C MET A 25 -21.15 19.71 -34.56
N VAL A 26 -21.44 19.03 -35.66
CA VAL A 26 -20.44 18.36 -36.51
C VAL A 26 -19.90 19.38 -37.54
N ARG A 27 -18.57 19.54 -37.57
CA ARG A 27 -17.89 20.40 -38.56
C ARG A 27 -16.63 19.72 -39.10
N LYS A 28 -16.23 20.09 -40.29
CA LYS A 28 -14.92 19.78 -40.84
C LYS A 28 -13.96 20.92 -40.51
N ARG A 29 -12.83 20.60 -39.92
CA ARG A 29 -11.78 21.56 -39.58
C ARG A 29 -10.92 21.88 -40.81
N ASP A 30 -10.19 22.98 -40.74
CA ASP A 30 -9.26 23.38 -41.79
C ASP A 30 -8.11 22.38 -41.99
N ASP A 31 -7.78 21.61 -40.95
CA ASP A 31 -6.81 20.51 -40.99
C ASP A 31 -7.35 19.22 -41.64
N GLY A 32 -8.57 19.28 -42.20
CA GLY A 32 -9.23 18.17 -42.90
C GLY A 32 -9.90 17.14 -42.01
N ARG A 33 -9.74 17.22 -40.69
CA ARG A 33 -10.38 16.33 -39.71
C ARG A 33 -11.83 16.74 -39.44
N TRP A 34 -12.64 15.75 -39.09
CA TRP A 34 -13.99 15.95 -38.62
C TRP A 34 -14.02 16.13 -37.12
N GLU A 35 -14.81 17.05 -36.63
CA GLU A 35 -14.98 17.41 -35.24
C GLU A 35 -16.47 17.43 -34.88
N VAL A 36 -16.79 16.89 -33.69
CA VAL A 36 -18.10 17.05 -33.06
C VAL A 36 -17.92 17.49 -31.62
N ARG A 37 -18.82 18.34 -31.14
CA ARG A 37 -18.83 18.88 -29.80
C ARG A 37 -20.08 18.39 -29.07
N ILE A 38 -19.92 17.75 -27.91
CA ILE A 38 -21.00 17.33 -27.01
C ILE A 38 -20.93 18.06 -25.68
N VAL A 39 -22.07 18.29 -25.04
CA VAL A 39 -22.14 18.80 -23.67
C VAL A 39 -22.06 17.62 -22.72
N VAL A 40 -21.15 17.69 -21.75
CA VAL A 40 -20.89 16.62 -20.75
C VAL A 40 -21.13 17.06 -19.31
N GLY A 41 -21.50 18.32 -19.09
CA GLY A 41 -21.81 18.89 -17.79
C GLY A 41 -21.95 20.39 -17.88
N HIS A 42 -22.11 21.05 -16.73
CA HIS A 42 -22.28 22.50 -16.64
C HIS A 42 -21.35 23.08 -15.57
N LYS A 43 -20.86 24.29 -15.82
CA LYS A 43 -20.12 25.06 -14.85
C LYS A 43 -21.04 25.60 -13.76
N LYS A 44 -20.47 26.12 -12.66
CA LYS A 44 -21.23 26.75 -11.57
C LYS A 44 -22.08 27.93 -12.02
N ASN A 45 -21.69 28.64 -13.10
CA ASN A 45 -22.41 29.74 -13.72
C ASN A 45 -23.46 29.29 -14.75
N GLY A 46 -23.69 27.99 -14.94
CA GLY A 46 -24.62 27.41 -15.89
C GLY A 46 -24.08 27.19 -17.31
N ASP A 47 -22.87 27.65 -17.62
CA ASP A 47 -22.26 27.43 -18.94
C ASP A 47 -21.96 25.97 -19.19
N PRO A 48 -22.22 25.44 -20.43
CA PRO A 48 -21.98 24.04 -20.75
C PRO A 48 -20.48 23.71 -20.83
N ILE A 49 -20.11 22.55 -20.27
CA ILE A 49 -18.78 21.95 -20.43
C ILE A 49 -18.81 21.08 -21.68
N HIS A 50 -17.93 21.39 -22.62
CA HIS A 50 -17.88 20.69 -23.90
C HIS A 50 -16.75 19.67 -23.98
N ARG A 51 -17.02 18.56 -24.68
CA ARG A 51 -16.01 17.59 -25.16
C ARG A 51 -16.00 17.57 -26.67
N TYR A 52 -14.78 17.49 -27.20
CA TYR A 52 -14.55 17.47 -28.63
C TYR A 52 -14.11 16.05 -29.05
N VAL A 53 -14.81 15.47 -30.01
CA VAL A 53 -14.47 14.20 -30.63
C VAL A 53 -13.91 14.47 -32.00
N LEU A 54 -12.75 13.93 -32.32
CA LEU A 54 -12.04 14.13 -33.58
C LEU A 54 -11.87 12.81 -34.33
N ALA A 55 -12.07 12.84 -35.65
CA ALA A 55 -11.84 11.71 -36.52
C ALA A 55 -11.32 12.13 -37.89
N ARG A 56 -10.65 11.23 -38.58
CA ARG A 56 -10.19 11.48 -39.95
C ARG A 56 -11.30 11.40 -40.97
N THR A 57 -12.31 10.55 -40.73
CA THR A 57 -13.47 10.38 -41.61
C THR A 57 -14.76 10.63 -40.85
N GLN A 58 -15.81 11.00 -41.58
CA GLN A 58 -17.13 11.21 -41.01
C GLN A 58 -17.72 9.90 -40.41
N LYS A 59 -17.47 8.76 -41.06
CA LYS A 59 -17.90 7.44 -40.58
C LYS A 59 -17.27 7.09 -39.24
N GLU A 60 -15.97 7.32 -39.10
CA GLU A 60 -15.24 7.13 -37.85
C GLU A 60 -15.74 8.08 -36.76
N LEU A 61 -16.06 9.33 -37.12
CA LEU A 61 -16.60 10.31 -36.18
C LEU A 61 -17.94 9.85 -35.58
N ILE A 62 -18.85 9.31 -36.40
CA ILE A 62 -20.16 8.83 -35.95
C ILE A 62 -20.02 7.69 -34.93
N VAL A 63 -19.12 6.74 -35.20
CA VAL A 63 -18.86 5.65 -34.25
C VAL A 63 -18.33 6.20 -32.93
N LYS A 64 -17.28 7.04 -32.98
CA LYS A 64 -16.72 7.66 -31.79
C LYS A 64 -17.70 8.56 -31.05
N LEU A 65 -18.57 9.26 -31.77
CA LEU A 65 -19.63 10.07 -31.18
C LEU A 65 -20.63 9.21 -30.42
N HIS A 66 -21.06 8.11 -31.00
CA HIS A 66 -22.00 7.18 -30.35
C HIS A 66 -21.39 6.63 -29.05
N ASP A 67 -20.14 6.16 -29.10
CA ASP A 67 -19.42 5.69 -27.90
C ASP A 67 -19.30 6.78 -26.85
N CYS A 68 -19.04 8.02 -27.29
CA CYS A 68 -18.91 9.16 -26.42
C CYS A 68 -20.27 9.55 -25.77
N ILE A 69 -21.36 9.57 -26.54
CA ILE A 69 -22.71 9.84 -26.03
C ILE A 69 -23.11 8.77 -25.02
N GLU A 70 -22.86 7.49 -25.31
CA GLU A 70 -23.14 6.40 -24.37
C GLU A 70 -22.32 6.54 -23.08
N MET A 71 -21.03 6.88 -23.20
CA MET A 71 -20.15 7.10 -22.04
C MET A 71 -20.62 8.25 -21.15
N TYR A 72 -21.13 9.33 -21.73
CA TYR A 72 -21.51 10.55 -21.00
C TYR A 72 -23.03 10.72 -20.85
N ARG A 73 -23.86 9.72 -21.14
CA ARG A 73 -25.33 9.80 -21.16
C ARG A 73 -25.93 10.40 -19.89
N ASP A 74 -25.40 10.03 -18.73
CA ASP A 74 -25.87 10.49 -17.42
C ASP A 74 -24.78 11.25 -16.65
N ALA A 75 -23.77 11.74 -17.37
CA ALA A 75 -22.66 12.47 -16.75
C ALA A 75 -22.99 13.95 -16.66
N ASP A 76 -22.84 14.49 -15.45
CA ASP A 76 -22.83 15.92 -15.18
C ASP A 76 -21.48 16.27 -14.58
N LEU A 77 -20.45 16.39 -15.44
CA LEU A 77 -19.08 16.64 -15.01
C LEU A 77 -18.93 18.06 -14.50
N THR A 78 -18.06 18.21 -13.49
CA THR A 78 -17.74 19.52 -12.92
C THR A 78 -16.65 20.25 -13.72
N GLU A 79 -16.50 21.55 -13.47
CA GLU A 79 -15.47 22.40 -14.09
C GLU A 79 -14.04 21.84 -13.89
N ASP A 80 -13.81 21.20 -12.74
CA ASP A 80 -12.54 20.59 -12.37
C ASP A 80 -12.19 19.33 -13.21
N SER A 81 -13.09 18.84 -14.07
CA SER A 81 -12.87 17.68 -14.93
C SER A 81 -11.71 17.85 -15.93
N ASN A 82 -11.23 19.07 -16.15
CA ASN A 82 -10.08 19.36 -17.00
C ASN A 82 -8.73 19.24 -16.29
N MET A 83 -8.75 19.05 -14.98
CA MET A 83 -7.57 18.85 -14.14
C MET A 83 -6.71 17.69 -14.62
N THR A 84 -5.40 17.83 -14.52
CA THR A 84 -4.47 16.73 -14.81
C THR A 84 -4.48 15.66 -13.70
N LEU A 85 -4.04 14.44 -14.01
CA LEU A 85 -3.90 13.39 -13.01
C LEU A 85 -2.95 13.83 -11.87
N GLY A 86 -1.86 14.53 -12.19
CA GLY A 86 -0.90 15.00 -11.21
C GLY A 86 -1.47 15.99 -10.23
N GLU A 87 -2.25 16.98 -10.73
CA GLU A 87 -2.96 17.97 -9.92
C GLU A 87 -4.03 17.31 -9.05
N TRP A 88 -4.80 16.40 -9.62
CA TRP A 88 -5.79 15.63 -8.87
C TRP A 88 -5.17 14.83 -7.72
N LEU A 89 -4.09 14.10 -7.97
CA LEU A 89 -3.43 13.31 -6.94
C LEU A 89 -2.85 14.16 -5.81
N ASP A 90 -2.32 15.35 -6.12
CA ASP A 90 -1.87 16.31 -5.10
C ASP A 90 -3.05 16.81 -4.25
N ARG A 91 -4.16 17.18 -4.89
CA ARG A 91 -5.38 17.60 -4.22
C ARG A 91 -5.95 16.46 -3.36
N TRP A 92 -6.06 15.27 -3.92
CA TRP A 92 -6.57 14.08 -3.22
C TRP A 92 -5.77 13.77 -1.95
N ILE A 93 -4.44 13.82 -2.03
CA ILE A 93 -3.57 13.60 -0.86
C ILE A 93 -3.77 14.66 0.21
N ASN A 94 -3.81 15.95 -0.18
CA ASN A 94 -3.77 17.06 0.75
C ASN A 94 -5.15 17.39 1.34
N GLU A 95 -6.24 17.16 0.61
CA GLU A 95 -7.59 17.48 1.05
C GLU A 95 -8.35 16.27 1.64
N TYR A 96 -8.14 15.07 1.09
CA TYR A 96 -8.94 13.90 1.47
C TYR A 96 -8.18 12.87 2.30
N MET A 97 -6.88 12.67 2.03
CA MET A 97 -6.14 11.57 2.67
C MET A 97 -5.38 11.98 3.92
N ILE A 98 -5.02 13.26 4.06
CA ILE A 98 -4.14 13.75 5.14
C ILE A 98 -4.64 13.41 6.54
N PHE A 99 -5.96 13.38 6.76
CA PHE A 99 -6.58 13.08 8.06
C PHE A 99 -7.12 11.64 8.17
N THR A 100 -7.13 10.87 7.08
CA THR A 100 -7.72 9.53 7.04
C THR A 100 -6.70 8.42 7.13
N ILE A 101 -5.48 8.66 6.66
CA ILE A 101 -4.41 7.66 6.67
C ILE A 101 -3.25 8.08 7.57
N ARG A 102 -2.48 7.08 8.00
CA ARG A 102 -1.30 7.33 8.84
C ARG A 102 -0.19 8.05 8.07
N GLU A 103 0.59 8.86 8.78
CA GLU A 103 1.74 9.61 8.22
C GLU A 103 2.65 8.71 7.36
N SER A 104 2.96 7.50 7.82
CA SER A 104 3.81 6.56 7.06
C SER A 104 3.20 6.09 5.74
N THR A 105 1.87 5.96 5.67
CA THR A 105 1.14 5.61 4.44
C THR A 105 1.09 6.82 3.51
N LEU A 106 0.81 7.99 4.08
CA LEU A 106 0.80 9.26 3.36
C LEU A 106 2.16 9.52 2.68
N ASP A 107 3.26 9.31 3.40
CA ASP A 107 4.61 9.41 2.86
C ASP A 107 4.90 8.42 1.74
N SER A 108 4.39 7.20 1.88
CA SER A 108 4.50 6.19 0.83
C SER A 108 3.72 6.60 -0.42
N TYR A 109 2.50 7.10 -0.27
CA TYR A 109 1.68 7.60 -1.37
C TYR A 109 2.34 8.80 -2.07
N LYS A 110 2.81 9.81 -1.30
CA LYS A 110 3.56 10.95 -1.85
C LYS A 110 4.78 10.51 -2.64
N THR A 111 5.49 9.49 -2.14
CA THR A 111 6.67 8.95 -2.83
C THR A 111 6.29 8.23 -4.13
N MET A 112 5.23 7.42 -4.14
CA MET A 112 4.71 6.76 -5.35
C MET A 112 4.24 7.76 -6.39
N ILE A 113 3.49 8.78 -5.98
CA ILE A 113 3.01 9.85 -6.88
C ILE A 113 4.19 10.55 -7.52
N LYS A 114 5.14 11.03 -6.70
CA LYS A 114 6.30 11.80 -7.19
C LYS A 114 7.19 11.00 -8.13
N ASN A 115 7.49 9.75 -7.78
CA ASN A 115 8.55 9.00 -8.43
C ASN A 115 8.07 8.06 -9.54
N GLN A 116 6.85 7.54 -9.44
CA GLN A 116 6.35 6.53 -10.37
C GLN A 116 5.18 7.02 -11.23
N ILE A 117 4.33 7.94 -10.73
CA ILE A 117 3.13 8.33 -11.48
C ILE A 117 3.35 9.62 -12.26
N LYS A 118 3.73 10.71 -11.59
CA LYS A 118 3.90 12.01 -12.23
C LYS A 118 4.84 12.01 -13.43
N PRO A 119 5.98 11.29 -13.44
CA PRO A 119 6.88 11.28 -14.60
C PRO A 119 6.28 10.64 -15.86
N TYR A 120 5.22 9.85 -15.74
CA TYR A 120 4.61 9.11 -16.86
C TYR A 120 3.21 9.59 -17.22
N LEU A 121 2.42 9.97 -16.22
CA LEU A 121 0.99 10.28 -16.37
C LEU A 121 0.58 11.61 -15.74
N GLY A 122 1.51 12.34 -15.10
CA GLY A 122 1.20 13.54 -14.33
C GLY A 122 0.46 14.60 -15.14
N ASP A 123 0.88 14.86 -16.36
CA ASP A 123 0.35 15.90 -17.24
C ASP A 123 -0.88 15.45 -18.07
N ARG A 124 -1.32 14.19 -17.88
CA ARG A 124 -2.50 13.67 -18.61
C ARG A 124 -3.78 14.18 -17.97
N PRO A 125 -4.69 14.82 -18.74
CA PRO A 125 -5.98 15.23 -18.23
C PRO A 125 -6.78 13.99 -17.76
N LEU A 126 -7.43 14.09 -16.60
CA LEU A 126 -8.25 13.01 -16.02
C LEU A 126 -9.29 12.48 -17.00
N SER A 127 -9.91 13.39 -17.73
CA SER A 127 -11.03 13.10 -18.63
C SER A 127 -10.67 12.27 -19.87
N VAL A 128 -9.38 12.19 -20.22
CA VAL A 128 -8.92 11.40 -21.39
C VAL A 128 -8.15 10.15 -20.98
N LEU A 129 -8.00 9.92 -19.68
CA LEU A 129 -7.27 8.77 -19.16
C LEU A 129 -8.04 7.48 -19.44
N THR A 130 -7.41 6.53 -20.13
CA THR A 130 -8.03 5.27 -20.54
C THR A 130 -7.43 4.07 -19.80
N THR A 131 -8.22 2.98 -19.72
CA THR A 131 -7.76 1.69 -19.18
C THR A 131 -6.51 1.18 -19.91
N GLN A 132 -6.45 1.38 -21.24
CA GLN A 132 -5.29 0.96 -22.04
C GLN A 132 -4.04 1.75 -21.72
N GLU A 133 -4.14 3.06 -21.47
CA GLU A 133 -2.99 3.89 -21.06
C GLU A 133 -2.48 3.46 -19.68
N LEU A 134 -3.38 3.20 -18.73
CA LEU A 134 -2.99 2.68 -17.42
C LEU A 134 -2.35 1.29 -17.51
N GLN A 135 -2.85 0.41 -18.37
CA GLN A 135 -2.22 -0.89 -18.61
C GLN A 135 -0.79 -0.73 -19.15
N LYS A 136 -0.59 0.14 -20.13
CA LYS A 136 0.75 0.46 -20.67
C LYS A 136 1.66 1.05 -19.60
N PHE A 137 1.11 1.93 -18.76
CA PHE A 137 1.84 2.51 -17.63
C PHE A 137 2.29 1.42 -16.65
N TYR A 138 1.42 0.50 -16.19
CA TYR A 138 1.82 -0.58 -15.29
C TYR A 138 2.90 -1.47 -15.90
N ASN A 139 2.80 -1.80 -17.18
CA ASN A 139 3.82 -2.56 -17.88
C ASN A 139 5.16 -1.81 -17.95
N THR A 140 5.12 -0.50 -18.12
CA THR A 140 6.31 0.35 -18.19
C THR A 140 7.00 0.47 -16.85
N ILE A 141 6.26 0.78 -15.78
CA ILE A 141 6.84 0.89 -14.43
C ILE A 141 7.33 -0.46 -13.91
N LYS A 142 6.70 -1.58 -14.30
CA LYS A 142 7.20 -2.91 -13.98
C LYS A 142 8.63 -3.07 -14.49
N LYS A 143 8.91 -2.68 -15.73
CA LYS A 143 10.22 -2.85 -16.38
C LYS A 143 11.24 -1.79 -15.99
N LYS A 144 10.81 -0.53 -15.79
CA LYS A 144 11.71 0.65 -15.66
C LYS A 144 11.35 1.57 -14.49
N GLY A 145 10.49 1.17 -13.56
CA GLY A 145 9.97 2.05 -12.50
C GLY A 145 10.88 2.22 -11.28
N ARG A 146 12.00 1.52 -11.20
CA ARG A 146 12.91 1.64 -10.06
C ARG A 146 13.75 2.91 -10.16
N VAL A 147 13.59 3.82 -9.20
CA VAL A 147 14.28 5.11 -9.17
C VAL A 147 15.80 4.96 -8.97
N LYS A 148 16.21 4.00 -8.13
CA LYS A 148 17.63 3.67 -7.90
C LYS A 148 17.85 2.21 -8.30
N PRO A 149 18.29 1.96 -9.53
CA PRO A 149 18.62 0.61 -9.97
C PRO A 149 19.70 0.00 -9.08
N ASP A 150 19.59 -1.29 -8.81
CA ASP A 150 20.62 -2.04 -8.10
C ASP A 150 21.09 -3.25 -8.93
N ARG A 151 22.25 -3.82 -8.56
CA ARG A 151 22.85 -4.94 -9.31
C ARG A 151 22.00 -6.21 -9.28
N LEU A 152 21.14 -6.36 -8.28
CA LEU A 152 20.33 -7.57 -8.09
C LEU A 152 19.01 -7.52 -8.86
N HIS A 153 18.38 -6.37 -8.94
CA HIS A 153 17.02 -6.22 -9.50
C HIS A 153 16.97 -5.28 -10.71
N GLY A 154 18.09 -4.71 -11.14
CA GLY A 154 18.15 -3.79 -12.29
C GLY A 154 17.20 -2.59 -12.12
N THR A 155 16.46 -2.29 -13.19
CA THR A 155 15.48 -1.20 -13.25
C THR A 155 14.05 -1.65 -12.92
N GLU A 156 13.81 -2.95 -12.71
CA GLU A 156 12.49 -3.50 -12.49
C GLU A 156 11.89 -3.10 -11.14
N LEU A 157 10.60 -2.80 -11.14
CA LEU A 157 9.84 -2.57 -9.92
C LEU A 157 9.25 -3.89 -9.42
N ALA A 158 9.24 -4.09 -8.10
CA ALA A 158 8.63 -5.27 -7.49
C ALA A 158 7.12 -5.34 -7.79
N ASP A 159 6.58 -6.56 -7.97
CA ASP A 159 5.16 -6.77 -8.24
C ASP A 159 4.26 -6.18 -7.15
N SER A 160 4.67 -6.31 -5.89
CA SER A 160 3.97 -5.71 -4.75
C SER A 160 3.90 -4.18 -4.81
N MET A 161 4.94 -3.52 -5.36
CA MET A 161 4.94 -2.07 -5.54
C MET A 161 4.00 -1.64 -6.66
N VAL A 162 4.00 -2.36 -7.79
CA VAL A 162 3.05 -2.10 -8.90
C VAL A 162 1.60 -2.25 -8.41
N ARG A 163 1.33 -3.29 -7.61
CA ARG A 163 0.02 -3.46 -6.95
C ARG A 163 -0.31 -2.32 -6.00
N GLY A 164 0.64 -1.88 -5.17
CA GLY A 164 0.45 -0.75 -4.26
C GLY A 164 0.10 0.55 -5.01
N ILE A 165 0.77 0.81 -6.15
CA ILE A 165 0.47 1.95 -7.01
C ILE A 165 -0.93 1.81 -7.63
N HIS A 166 -1.31 0.61 -8.10
CA HIS A 166 -2.64 0.36 -8.63
C HIS A 166 -3.73 0.59 -7.58
N MET A 167 -3.57 0.05 -6.35
CA MET A 167 -4.54 0.22 -5.27
C MET A 167 -4.75 1.69 -4.92
N MET A 168 -3.65 2.45 -4.82
CA MET A 168 -3.71 3.88 -4.54
C MET A 168 -4.39 4.65 -5.68
N LEU A 169 -4.03 4.37 -6.95
CA LEU A 169 -4.69 5.00 -8.11
C LEU A 169 -6.17 4.64 -8.18
N HIS A 170 -6.52 3.39 -7.87
CA HIS A 170 -7.91 2.94 -7.85
C HIS A 170 -8.73 3.74 -6.85
N GLU A 171 -8.24 3.89 -5.62
CA GLU A 171 -8.88 4.67 -4.57
C GLU A 171 -9.03 6.16 -4.96
N ALA A 172 -7.95 6.76 -5.48
CA ALA A 172 -7.96 8.16 -5.90
C ALA A 172 -8.93 8.42 -7.08
N LEU A 173 -8.97 7.51 -8.05
CA LEU A 173 -9.85 7.65 -9.22
C LEU A 173 -11.31 7.26 -8.91
N ASP A 174 -11.56 6.39 -7.94
CA ASP A 174 -12.92 6.18 -7.41
C ASP A 174 -13.46 7.44 -6.73
N MET A 175 -12.61 8.16 -6.00
CA MET A 175 -12.99 9.45 -5.44
C MET A 175 -13.28 10.47 -6.56
N ALA A 176 -12.49 10.49 -7.63
CA ALA A 176 -12.72 11.36 -8.79
C ALA A 176 -14.08 11.06 -9.47
N VAL A 177 -14.50 9.80 -9.53
CA VAL A 177 -15.84 9.42 -10.01
C VAL A 177 -16.92 9.96 -9.07
N ARG A 178 -16.77 9.78 -7.76
CA ARG A 178 -17.73 10.30 -6.77
C ARG A 178 -17.89 11.82 -6.82
N LEU A 179 -16.81 12.53 -7.13
CA LEU A 179 -16.78 13.98 -7.28
C LEU A 179 -17.17 14.45 -8.69
N ARG A 180 -17.59 13.55 -9.56
CA ARG A 180 -17.97 13.85 -10.95
C ARG A 180 -16.88 14.52 -11.79
N LEU A 181 -15.60 14.22 -11.48
CA LEU A 181 -14.45 14.65 -12.28
C LEU A 181 -14.27 13.76 -13.51
N ILE A 182 -14.60 12.47 -13.37
CA ILE A 182 -14.60 11.45 -14.42
C ILE A 182 -15.84 10.57 -14.31
N VAL A 183 -16.27 9.99 -15.42
CA VAL A 183 -17.49 9.17 -15.47
C VAL A 183 -17.27 7.77 -14.89
N LYS A 184 -16.13 7.17 -15.19
CA LYS A 184 -15.77 5.82 -14.74
C LYS A 184 -14.31 5.74 -14.35
N ASN A 185 -13.99 4.85 -13.42
CA ASN A 185 -12.63 4.62 -13.00
C ASN A 185 -11.85 3.82 -14.07
N PRO A 186 -10.83 4.41 -14.71
CA PRO A 186 -10.08 3.73 -15.75
C PRO A 186 -9.12 2.65 -15.25
N THR A 187 -8.95 2.48 -13.93
CA THR A 187 -8.20 1.35 -13.37
C THR A 187 -8.99 0.04 -13.44
N VAL A 188 -10.31 0.13 -13.53
CA VAL A 188 -11.18 -1.05 -13.68
C VAL A 188 -10.88 -1.73 -15.02
N GLY A 189 -10.71 -3.05 -14.99
CA GLY A 189 -10.35 -3.85 -16.16
C GLY A 189 -8.85 -3.90 -16.48
N THR A 190 -7.98 -3.24 -15.70
CA THR A 190 -6.54 -3.42 -15.86
C THR A 190 -6.08 -4.75 -15.24
N THR A 191 -5.07 -5.34 -15.86
CA THR A 191 -4.40 -6.55 -15.36
C THR A 191 -3.12 -6.16 -14.65
N ILE A 192 -2.98 -6.55 -13.38
CA ILE A 192 -1.80 -6.29 -12.57
C ILE A 192 -1.05 -7.59 -12.23
N PRO A 193 0.28 -7.54 -12.00
CA PRO A 193 1.06 -8.72 -11.66
C PRO A 193 0.50 -9.44 -10.44
N LYS A 194 0.50 -10.76 -10.45
CA LYS A 194 0.22 -11.57 -9.26
C LYS A 194 1.35 -11.40 -8.24
N ASN A 195 1.02 -11.37 -6.95
CA ASN A 195 2.04 -11.37 -5.91
C ASN A 195 2.71 -12.75 -5.82
N ASN A 196 3.92 -12.85 -6.31
CA ASN A 196 4.78 -14.00 -6.05
C ASN A 196 5.63 -13.68 -4.81
N TYR A 197 5.14 -14.06 -3.64
CA TYR A 197 5.95 -13.97 -2.43
C TYR A 197 6.96 -15.11 -2.42
N PRO A 198 8.28 -14.82 -2.32
CA PRO A 198 9.24 -15.88 -2.08
C PRO A 198 8.91 -16.57 -0.76
N PRO A 199 9.18 -17.87 -0.63
CA PRO A 199 8.99 -18.60 0.62
C PRO A 199 9.66 -17.85 1.78
N LYS A 200 8.99 -17.84 2.93
CA LYS A 200 9.56 -17.23 4.13
C LYS A 200 10.80 -18.02 4.53
N GLN A 201 11.91 -17.35 4.71
CA GLN A 201 13.14 -17.96 5.21
C GLN A 201 13.08 -17.96 6.73
N ILE A 202 12.97 -19.15 7.30
CA ILE A 202 13.00 -19.41 8.75
C ILE A 202 14.32 -20.12 9.08
N LEU A 203 14.82 -19.93 10.29
CA LEU A 203 15.93 -20.72 10.79
C LEU A 203 15.41 -22.10 11.21
N ASN A 204 16.09 -23.16 10.75
CA ASN A 204 15.84 -24.50 11.29
C ASN A 204 16.50 -24.64 12.66
N ASP A 205 16.28 -25.77 13.36
CA ASP A 205 16.74 -25.97 14.74
C ASP A 205 18.28 -25.85 14.86
N GLU A 206 19.02 -26.44 13.93
CA GLU A 206 20.48 -26.37 13.91
C GLU A 206 20.98 -24.93 13.68
N GLN A 207 20.35 -24.22 12.77
CA GLN A 207 20.65 -22.80 12.50
C GLN A 207 20.30 -21.91 13.68
N LEU A 208 19.17 -22.20 14.36
CA LEU A 208 18.77 -21.51 15.57
C LEU A 208 19.77 -21.72 16.70
N ASP A 209 20.25 -22.94 16.90
CA ASP A 209 21.29 -23.24 17.91
C ASP A 209 22.59 -22.50 17.62
N ARG A 210 23.04 -22.44 16.37
CA ARG A 210 24.20 -21.65 15.96
C ARG A 210 24.00 -20.17 16.22
N PHE A 211 22.82 -19.65 15.91
CA PHE A 211 22.48 -18.27 16.19
C PHE A 211 22.50 -17.98 17.70
N MET A 212 21.88 -18.85 18.50
CA MET A 212 21.86 -18.74 19.95
C MET A 212 23.28 -18.78 20.58
N LYS A 213 24.14 -19.68 20.13
CA LYS A 213 25.55 -19.73 20.55
C LYS A 213 26.27 -18.42 20.24
N ARG A 214 25.98 -17.80 19.09
CA ARG A 214 26.60 -16.56 18.68
C ARG A 214 26.13 -15.35 19.50
N ILE A 215 24.83 -15.22 19.77
CA ILE A 215 24.30 -14.08 20.54
C ILE A 215 24.71 -14.14 22.01
N ARG A 216 24.91 -15.32 22.60
CA ARG A 216 25.40 -15.48 23.99
C ARG A 216 26.74 -14.81 24.27
N GLN A 217 27.56 -14.55 23.26
CA GLN A 217 28.84 -13.85 23.39
C GLN A 217 28.69 -12.34 23.71
N ASN A 218 27.47 -11.83 23.67
CA ASN A 218 27.18 -10.43 24.00
C ASN A 218 25.85 -10.37 24.75
N GLU A 219 25.89 -10.21 26.06
CA GLU A 219 24.74 -10.23 26.96
C GLU A 219 23.61 -9.31 26.52
N ARG A 220 23.92 -8.07 26.16
CA ARG A 220 22.92 -7.09 25.71
C ARG A 220 22.13 -7.56 24.50
N TRP A 221 22.81 -8.16 23.50
CA TRP A 221 22.15 -8.65 22.29
C TRP A 221 21.54 -10.01 22.48
N TYR A 222 22.06 -10.79 23.45
CA TYR A 222 21.43 -12.01 23.89
C TYR A 222 20.03 -11.71 24.43
N ASP A 223 19.91 -10.80 25.40
CA ASP A 223 18.61 -10.43 25.99
C ASP A 223 17.62 -9.94 24.95
N PHE A 224 18.07 -9.10 24.04
CA PHE A 224 17.21 -8.56 22.97
C PHE A 224 16.69 -9.65 22.03
N PHE A 225 17.59 -10.44 21.44
CA PHE A 225 17.19 -11.46 20.47
C PHE A 225 16.54 -12.69 21.13
N TYR A 226 16.92 -13.01 22.36
CA TYR A 226 16.24 -14.05 23.13
C TYR A 226 14.79 -13.68 23.39
N THR A 227 14.54 -12.44 23.84
CA THR A 227 13.18 -11.91 24.04
C THR A 227 12.39 -11.93 22.72
N GLU A 228 12.99 -11.53 21.59
CA GLU A 228 12.35 -11.57 20.28
C GLU A 228 11.95 -13.01 19.87
N LEU A 229 12.88 -13.97 20.01
CA LEU A 229 12.69 -15.37 19.64
C LEU A 229 11.68 -16.11 20.53
N THR A 230 11.47 -15.64 21.76
CA THR A 230 10.56 -16.27 22.72
C THR A 230 9.18 -15.59 22.80
N THR A 231 9.05 -14.39 22.25
CA THR A 231 7.80 -13.62 22.27
C THR A 231 7.22 -13.36 20.88
N GLY A 232 8.06 -13.43 19.86
CA GLY A 232 7.66 -13.14 18.48
C GLY A 232 7.14 -11.71 18.27
N LEU A 233 7.66 -10.73 19.00
CA LEU A 233 7.29 -9.32 18.86
C LEU A 233 7.68 -8.76 17.50
N ARG A 234 6.98 -7.72 17.04
CA ARG A 234 7.45 -6.98 15.86
C ARG A 234 8.67 -6.14 16.23
N ARG A 235 9.60 -5.92 15.30
CA ARG A 235 10.82 -5.13 15.52
C ARG A 235 10.57 -3.80 16.24
N GLY A 236 9.56 -3.05 15.82
CA GLY A 236 9.24 -1.78 16.46
C GLY A 236 8.62 -1.94 17.85
N GLU A 237 7.90 -3.04 18.11
CA GLU A 237 7.31 -3.34 19.42
C GLU A 237 8.40 -3.64 20.44
N ILE A 238 9.34 -4.55 20.13
CA ILE A 238 10.44 -4.87 21.06
C ILE A 238 11.34 -3.67 21.34
N CYS A 239 11.61 -2.81 20.34
CA CYS A 239 12.34 -1.56 20.54
C CYS A 239 11.59 -0.55 21.42
N GLY A 240 10.26 -0.66 21.53
CA GLY A 240 9.39 0.26 22.27
C GLY A 240 8.96 -0.22 23.64
N LEU A 241 9.53 -1.31 24.16
CA LEU A 241 9.18 -1.84 25.47
C LEU A 241 9.75 -0.98 26.60
N LYS A 242 8.90 -0.66 27.59
CA LYS A 242 9.29 0.01 28.83
C LYS A 242 9.12 -0.91 30.02
N TRP A 243 9.83 -0.60 31.11
CA TRP A 243 9.71 -1.35 32.38
C TRP A 243 8.31 -1.28 33.00
N GLU A 244 7.57 -0.20 32.77
CA GLU A 244 6.16 -0.06 33.20
C GLU A 244 5.22 -1.07 32.53
N ASP A 245 5.62 -1.64 31.39
CA ASP A 245 4.86 -2.64 30.64
C ASP A 245 5.11 -4.08 31.13
N PHE A 246 6.15 -4.27 31.97
CA PHE A 246 6.55 -5.58 32.45
C PHE A 246 6.07 -5.81 33.89
N ASP A 247 5.09 -6.70 34.03
CA ASP A 247 4.66 -7.26 35.30
C ASP A 247 5.59 -8.40 35.71
N ALA A 248 6.55 -8.07 36.58
CA ALA A 248 7.58 -9.01 36.99
C ALA A 248 7.04 -10.13 37.90
N GLU A 249 5.96 -9.91 38.66
CA GLU A 249 5.35 -10.91 39.54
C GLU A 249 4.66 -11.99 38.73
N ASN A 250 3.79 -11.59 37.81
CA ASN A 250 2.99 -12.50 37.00
C ASN A 250 3.67 -12.92 35.68
N GLY A 251 4.86 -12.44 35.38
CA GLY A 251 5.57 -12.74 34.12
C GLY A 251 4.80 -12.29 32.87
N LYS A 252 4.13 -11.15 32.93
CA LYS A 252 3.33 -10.63 31.82
C LYS A 252 3.99 -9.38 31.21
N LEU A 253 3.86 -9.24 29.92
CA LEU A 253 4.37 -8.09 29.17
C LEU A 253 3.26 -7.47 28.33
N LYS A 254 2.98 -6.18 28.54
CA LYS A 254 1.98 -5.43 27.80
C LYS A 254 2.64 -4.71 26.63
N VAL A 255 2.21 -5.02 25.42
CA VAL A 255 2.68 -4.36 24.20
C VAL A 255 1.75 -3.19 23.91
N ARG A 256 2.20 -1.95 24.09
CA ARG A 256 1.40 -0.73 23.91
C ARG A 256 1.87 0.14 22.77
N ARG A 257 3.16 0.14 22.49
CA ARG A 257 3.80 1.08 21.57
C ARG A 257 4.71 0.41 20.57
N SER A 258 5.03 1.13 19.51
CA SER A 258 5.96 0.70 18.48
C SER A 258 6.85 1.87 18.07
N VAL A 259 8.14 1.60 17.93
CA VAL A 259 9.15 2.57 17.49
C VAL A 259 9.38 2.38 16.00
N ALA A 260 9.31 3.47 15.26
CA ALA A 260 9.62 3.51 13.83
C ALA A 260 10.58 4.65 13.52
N LYS A 261 11.37 4.48 12.45
CA LYS A 261 12.20 5.56 11.94
C LYS A 261 11.32 6.63 11.28
N ARG A 262 11.57 7.89 11.61
CA ARG A 262 10.94 9.04 10.95
C ARG A 262 11.69 9.41 9.69
N LYS A 263 10.96 9.77 8.65
CA LYS A 263 11.55 10.31 7.42
C LYS A 263 12.12 11.70 7.72
N GLY A 264 13.39 11.91 7.40
CA GLY A 264 14.10 13.13 7.80
C GLY A 264 14.92 13.03 9.08
N GLY A 265 14.90 11.88 9.77
CA GLY A 265 15.68 11.61 10.99
C GLY A 265 14.84 11.50 12.25
N GLY A 266 15.43 10.92 13.29
CA GLY A 266 14.76 10.68 14.57
C GLY A 266 13.83 9.46 14.57
N LEU A 267 13.13 9.30 15.69
CA LEU A 267 12.21 8.19 15.94
C LEU A 267 10.78 8.69 16.09
N ASN A 268 9.84 7.94 15.54
CA ASN A 268 8.42 8.07 15.81
C ASN A 268 8.04 6.96 16.80
N ILE A 269 7.62 7.35 18.00
CA ILE A 269 7.15 6.46 19.06
C ILE A 269 5.64 6.64 19.12
N GLY A 270 4.92 5.67 18.60
CA GLY A 270 3.46 5.72 18.53
C GLY A 270 2.83 4.48 19.14
N GLU A 271 1.54 4.59 19.42
CA GLU A 271 0.74 3.43 19.81
C GLU A 271 0.72 2.36 18.71
N THR A 272 0.46 1.12 19.09
CA THR A 272 0.36 0.01 18.14
C THR A 272 -0.72 0.27 17.08
N LYS A 273 -0.50 -0.26 15.87
CA LYS A 273 -1.27 0.08 14.65
C LYS A 273 -2.78 -0.17 14.72
N THR A 274 -3.25 -0.99 15.63
CA THR A 274 -4.66 -1.38 15.77
C THR A 274 -4.97 -1.56 17.25
N GLU A 275 -6.24 -1.49 17.65
CA GLU A 275 -6.69 -1.85 18.99
C GLU A 275 -6.23 -3.27 19.36
N THR A 276 -6.23 -4.19 18.40
CA THR A 276 -5.66 -5.54 18.52
C THR A 276 -4.12 -5.55 18.64
N GLY A 277 -3.46 -4.43 18.40
CA GLY A 277 -2.02 -4.27 18.58
C GLY A 277 -1.62 -4.09 20.04
N THR A 278 -2.47 -3.46 20.85
CA THR A 278 -2.31 -3.42 22.31
C THR A 278 -2.75 -4.76 22.88
N ARG A 279 -1.79 -5.51 23.38
CA ARG A 279 -2.02 -6.87 23.88
C ARG A 279 -1.11 -7.16 25.06
N THR A 280 -1.56 -8.05 25.95
CA THR A 280 -0.72 -8.62 27.00
C THR A 280 -0.30 -10.02 26.59
N ILE A 281 0.98 -10.32 26.68
CA ILE A 281 1.56 -11.64 26.45
C ILE A 281 2.07 -12.21 27.77
N VAL A 282 1.86 -13.50 27.97
CA VAL A 282 2.47 -14.24 29.07
C VAL A 282 3.85 -14.70 28.59
N LEU A 283 4.87 -14.32 29.33
CA LEU A 283 6.25 -14.64 28.98
C LEU A 283 6.59 -16.08 29.41
N PRO A 284 7.42 -16.79 28.62
CA PRO A 284 8.05 -18.01 29.13
C PRO A 284 8.82 -17.72 30.41
N PRO A 285 8.85 -18.65 31.40
CA PRO A 285 9.56 -18.44 32.69
C PRO A 285 11.01 -17.98 32.53
N SER A 286 11.73 -18.53 31.57
CA SER A 286 13.11 -18.16 31.24
C SER A 286 13.25 -16.70 30.75
N THR A 287 12.28 -16.22 29.98
CA THR A 287 12.27 -14.83 29.50
C THR A 287 11.88 -13.86 30.61
N ALA A 288 10.91 -14.23 31.44
CA ALA A 288 10.54 -13.44 32.61
C ALA A 288 11.73 -13.29 33.60
N GLU A 289 12.46 -14.36 33.83
CA GLU A 289 13.65 -14.36 34.70
C GLU A 289 14.78 -13.49 34.12
N LEU A 290 15.04 -13.61 32.80
CA LEU A 290 16.00 -12.78 32.10
C LEU A 290 15.65 -11.28 32.23
N LEU A 291 14.37 -10.93 32.08
CA LEU A 291 13.94 -9.52 32.21
C LEU A 291 13.98 -9.05 33.67
N ARG A 292 13.72 -9.90 34.68
CA ARG A 292 13.89 -9.56 36.11
C ARG A 292 15.33 -9.18 36.40
N LYS A 293 16.29 -10.03 36.04
CA LYS A 293 17.74 -9.75 36.21
C LYS A 293 18.15 -8.44 35.52
N ARG A 294 17.68 -8.26 34.26
CA ARG A 294 17.97 -7.06 33.54
C ARG A 294 17.40 -5.80 34.18
N LYS A 295 16.27 -5.90 34.87
CA LYS A 295 15.61 -4.80 35.58
C LYS A 295 16.44 -4.31 36.76
N GLU A 296 17.16 -5.20 37.44
CA GLU A 296 18.03 -4.86 38.59
C GLU A 296 19.16 -3.88 38.24
N THR A 297 19.66 -3.95 37.00
CA THR A 297 20.71 -3.10 36.47
C THR A 297 20.21 -2.01 35.51
N ALA A 298 18.90 -1.79 35.49
CA ALA A 298 18.28 -0.85 34.53
C ALA A 298 18.60 0.61 34.91
N VAL A 299 19.16 1.34 33.94
CA VAL A 299 19.47 2.78 34.07
C VAL A 299 18.53 3.64 33.19
N SER A 300 17.53 3.04 32.57
CA SER A 300 16.63 3.67 31.62
C SER A 300 15.19 3.19 31.83
N GLU A 301 14.20 3.98 31.41
CA GLU A 301 12.80 3.54 31.39
C GLU A 301 12.53 2.45 30.31
N TRP A 302 13.41 2.34 29.31
CA TRP A 302 13.31 1.38 28.24
C TRP A 302 13.92 0.03 28.59
N ILE A 303 13.26 -1.07 28.30
CA ILE A 303 13.84 -2.42 28.49
C ILE A 303 15.07 -2.59 27.59
N PHE A 304 15.01 -2.06 26.37
CA PHE A 304 16.10 -2.04 25.42
C PHE A 304 16.40 -0.61 24.95
N PRO A 305 17.20 0.14 25.72
CA PRO A 305 17.54 1.53 25.40
C PRO A 305 18.52 1.64 24.24
N ASN A 306 18.64 2.84 23.67
CA ASN A 306 19.72 3.18 22.78
C ASN A 306 21.07 3.08 23.50
N ILE A 307 22.11 2.68 22.77
CA ILE A 307 23.46 2.46 23.35
C ILE A 307 24.14 3.76 23.75
N TYR A 308 23.93 4.81 22.98
CA TYR A 308 24.56 6.10 23.14
C TYR A 308 23.71 7.12 23.90
N GLU A 309 22.41 6.95 23.87
CA GLU A 309 21.40 7.82 24.46
C GLU A 309 20.39 6.97 25.24
N PRO A 310 20.72 6.55 26.48
CA PRO A 310 19.88 5.62 27.25
C PRO A 310 18.47 6.12 27.55
N GLU A 311 18.21 7.41 27.48
CA GLU A 311 16.90 8.04 27.61
C GLU A 311 16.01 7.79 26.37
N LYS A 312 16.59 7.33 25.26
CA LYS A 312 15.86 7.00 24.03
C LYS A 312 15.73 5.48 23.84
N PRO A 313 14.68 5.03 23.14
CA PRO A 313 14.54 3.61 22.81
C PRO A 313 15.57 3.15 21.79
N MET A 314 15.78 1.84 21.69
CA MET A 314 16.61 1.22 20.67
C MET A 314 16.13 1.63 19.26
N HIS A 315 17.05 2.13 18.44
CA HIS A 315 16.73 2.45 17.05
C HIS A 315 16.48 1.16 16.23
N PRO A 316 15.32 1.01 15.55
CA PRO A 316 15.00 -0.23 14.84
C PRO A 316 15.99 -0.61 13.73
N ASP A 317 16.61 0.37 13.05
CA ASP A 317 17.62 0.09 12.04
C ASP A 317 18.93 -0.46 12.68
N TYR A 318 19.24 -0.04 13.90
CA TYR A 318 20.39 -0.57 14.61
C TYR A 318 20.21 -2.06 14.95
N ALA A 319 19.04 -2.44 15.48
CA ALA A 319 18.69 -3.84 15.71
C ALA A 319 18.75 -4.66 14.41
N TYR A 320 18.28 -4.09 13.30
CA TYR A 320 18.33 -4.74 11.98
C TYR A 320 19.79 -4.95 11.50
N HIS A 321 20.64 -3.93 11.59
CA HIS A 321 22.03 -4.05 11.18
C HIS A 321 22.78 -5.04 12.07
N ARG A 322 22.49 -5.06 13.36
CA ARG A 322 23.09 -6.03 14.28
C ARG A 322 22.68 -7.46 13.95
N LEU A 323 21.42 -7.71 13.66
CA LEU A 323 20.96 -9.02 13.17
C LEU A 323 21.79 -9.47 11.96
N LYS A 324 21.94 -8.62 10.94
CA LYS A 324 22.73 -8.95 9.73
C LYS A 324 24.18 -9.32 10.08
N THR A 325 24.81 -8.60 10.98
CA THR A 325 26.17 -8.87 11.44
C THR A 325 26.24 -10.22 12.15
N LEU A 326 25.32 -10.51 13.06
CA LEU A 326 25.28 -11.77 13.81
C LEU A 326 25.04 -12.96 12.89
N LEU A 327 24.11 -12.87 11.93
CA LEU A 327 23.87 -13.93 10.94
C LEU A 327 25.13 -14.22 10.10
N LYS A 328 25.81 -13.15 9.63
CA LYS A 328 27.07 -13.31 8.89
C LYS A 328 28.14 -13.99 9.74
N GLN A 329 28.30 -13.59 11.01
CA GLN A 329 29.29 -14.16 11.93
C GLN A 329 28.98 -15.60 12.34
N ALA A 330 27.70 -16.01 12.29
CA ALA A 330 27.27 -17.38 12.55
C ALA A 330 27.20 -18.23 11.27
N GLU A 331 27.60 -17.68 10.12
CA GLU A 331 27.53 -18.34 8.79
C GLU A 331 26.12 -18.84 8.46
N LEU A 332 25.11 -18.01 8.79
CA LEU A 332 23.70 -18.31 8.59
C LEU A 332 23.15 -17.58 7.36
N PRO A 333 22.09 -18.13 6.72
CA PRO A 333 21.43 -17.46 5.63
C PRO A 333 20.89 -16.09 6.07
N ARG A 334 20.86 -15.14 5.12
CA ARG A 334 20.35 -13.81 5.39
C ARG A 334 18.82 -13.84 5.47
N ILE A 335 18.28 -13.68 6.66
CA ILE A 335 16.85 -13.56 6.92
C ILE A 335 16.49 -12.10 7.25
N ARG A 336 15.22 -11.74 7.10
CA ARG A 336 14.69 -10.45 7.53
C ARG A 336 14.41 -10.48 9.03
N PHE A 337 14.38 -9.34 9.69
CA PHE A 337 14.02 -9.25 11.11
C PHE A 337 12.63 -9.89 11.39
N HIS A 338 11.69 -9.69 10.50
CA HIS A 338 10.34 -10.26 10.65
C HIS A 338 10.31 -11.79 10.51
N ASP A 339 11.32 -12.37 9.89
CA ASP A 339 11.42 -13.83 9.75
C ASP A 339 11.82 -14.52 11.08
N LEU A 340 12.43 -13.80 12.05
CA LEU A 340 12.60 -14.28 13.43
C LEU A 340 11.25 -14.54 14.10
N ARG A 341 10.29 -13.64 13.91
CA ARG A 341 8.91 -13.85 14.38
C ARG A 341 8.25 -15.07 13.72
N HIS A 342 8.55 -15.34 12.46
CA HIS A 342 8.06 -16.55 11.78
C HIS A 342 8.74 -17.81 12.34
N THR A 343 10.02 -17.73 12.67
CA THR A 343 10.75 -18.81 13.37
C THR A 343 10.08 -19.10 14.72
N PHE A 344 9.82 -18.09 15.55
CA PHE A 344 9.06 -18.24 16.80
C PHE A 344 7.70 -18.92 16.58
N ALA A 345 6.91 -18.45 15.63
CA ALA A 345 5.59 -19.00 15.38
C ALA A 345 5.64 -20.50 15.04
N LEU A 346 6.65 -20.93 14.30
CA LEU A 346 6.83 -22.32 13.89
C LEU A 346 7.32 -23.20 15.05
N THR A 347 8.35 -22.75 15.78
CA THR A 347 8.90 -23.48 16.94
C THR A 347 7.86 -23.60 18.07
N HIS A 348 7.11 -22.53 18.34
CA HIS A 348 6.03 -22.54 19.32
C HIS A 348 4.90 -23.50 18.90
N TRP A 349 4.51 -23.47 17.61
CA TRP A 349 3.49 -24.35 17.07
C TRP A 349 3.91 -25.83 17.15
N GLN A 350 5.15 -26.15 16.79
CA GLN A 350 5.71 -27.50 16.93
C GLN A 350 5.74 -27.97 18.39
N ALA A 351 6.19 -27.10 19.31
CA ALA A 351 6.23 -27.43 20.73
C ALA A 351 4.83 -27.70 21.34
N VAL A 352 3.81 -26.98 20.88
CA VAL A 352 2.42 -27.16 21.34
C VAL A 352 1.80 -28.43 20.73
N TRP A 353 2.08 -28.72 19.44
CA TRP A 353 1.52 -29.87 18.75
C TRP A 353 2.23 -31.20 19.11
N MET A 354 3.54 -31.19 19.25
CA MET A 354 4.31 -32.37 19.63
C MET A 354 4.13 -32.74 21.11
N ARG A 355 3.68 -31.82 21.98
CA ARG A 355 3.36 -32.10 23.37
C ARG A 355 1.94 -32.62 23.61
N LYS A 356 1.11 -32.77 22.59
CA LYS A 356 -0.15 -33.52 22.72
C LYS A 356 0.19 -35.02 22.67
N PRO A 357 0.19 -35.73 23.81
CA PRO A 357 0.16 -37.20 23.78
C PRO A 357 -1.15 -37.55 23.06
N CYS A 358 -1.10 -38.58 22.22
CA CYS A 358 -2.30 -39.29 21.81
C CYS A 358 -3.08 -39.66 23.07
N ARG A 359 -4.08 -38.87 23.42
CA ARG A 359 -5.04 -39.22 24.48
C ARG A 359 -6.33 -39.60 23.79
N GLU A 360 -6.58 -40.90 23.87
CA GLU A 360 -7.89 -41.46 23.64
C GLU A 360 -8.97 -40.68 24.42
N SER A 361 -10.06 -40.47 23.73
CA SER A 361 -11.44 -40.29 24.23
C SER A 361 -11.63 -39.89 25.70
N SER A 362 -11.74 -38.61 25.95
CA SER A 362 -12.68 -38.09 26.97
C SER A 362 -13.03 -36.63 26.64
N GLY A 363 -14.33 -36.42 26.38
CA GLY A 363 -14.87 -35.15 25.92
C GLY A 363 -14.81 -34.06 27.00
N ILE A 364 -13.89 -33.15 26.83
CA ILE A 364 -13.92 -31.82 27.49
C ILE A 364 -13.52 -30.82 26.41
N PRO A 365 -14.34 -29.79 26.13
CA PRO A 365 -14.03 -28.79 25.13
C PRO A 365 -12.91 -27.88 25.61
N THR A 366 -11.78 -27.90 24.90
CA THR A 366 -10.72 -26.91 25.08
C THR A 366 -11.09 -25.61 24.35
N PRO A 367 -10.89 -24.43 24.96
CA PRO A 367 -11.12 -23.16 24.27
C PRO A 367 -10.13 -23.02 23.12
N ALA A 368 -10.65 -23.07 21.92
CA ALA A 368 -9.91 -22.84 20.69
C ALA A 368 -9.47 -21.37 20.61
N LEU A 369 -8.18 -21.13 20.80
CA LEU A 369 -7.54 -19.91 20.30
C LEU A 369 -7.59 -19.97 18.78
N ARG A 370 -8.70 -19.48 18.23
CA ARG A 370 -8.92 -19.32 16.80
C ARG A 370 -8.01 -18.22 16.29
N TRP A 371 -6.89 -18.58 15.70
CA TRP A 371 -6.13 -17.70 14.86
C TRP A 371 -6.85 -17.62 13.50
N THR A 372 -7.67 -16.61 13.28
CA THR A 372 -8.19 -16.29 11.96
C THR A 372 -7.10 -15.57 11.18
N PRO A 373 -6.63 -16.11 10.04
CA PRO A 373 -5.83 -15.31 9.12
C PRO A 373 -6.75 -14.20 8.60
N THR A 374 -6.35 -12.95 8.82
CA THR A 374 -6.99 -11.80 8.19
C THR A 374 -6.85 -11.97 6.69
N PRO A 375 -7.94 -11.96 5.90
CA PRO A 375 -7.84 -11.92 4.45
C PRO A 375 -7.18 -10.60 4.03
N MET A 376 -6.25 -10.72 3.08
CA MET A 376 -5.61 -9.58 2.44
C MET A 376 -6.59 -8.86 1.51
#